data_46b591573e7f51bd851423648c3cc542
#
_entry.id   46b591573e7f51bd851423648c3cc542
#
_cell.length_a   1.000
_cell.length_b   1.000
_cell.length_c   1.000
_cell.angle_alpha   90.00
_cell.angle_beta   90.00
_cell.angle_gamma   90.00
#
_symmetry.space_group_name_H-M   'P 1'
#
loop_
_entity.id
_entity.type
_entity.pdbx_description
1 polymer ?
#
loop_
_entity_poly.entity_id
_entity_poly.type
_entity_poly.pdbx_seq_one_letter_code
_entity_poly.pdbx_strand_id
1 'polypeptide(L)'
;MASNPPSKCCTIGVKHEGTATGEVKKIGDARTYFSYPENKSTQNAVLILSADIMGIDLINSQLIADQFAANGYFTVMPDLFNGNVVPLNPPDGFNIMDWIQNEMPKVPAVDKVIEDVLKELRGPLGAKRVGGVGYCFGGKYVCRFLKTGKLDAGFIAHPSFVDKGEVEAIQGPLSIAAAETDQIFPAEKRHETEAILQKMSIPYQINLFSDVEHGFAVRSDLSKPRQKFAKEQAFFQAVHWFDEYVKSS
;
A
#
# COMPACT_ATOMS: atom_id res chain seq x y z
N MET A 1 -6.04 -7.02 17.03
CA MET A 1 -5.58 -6.57 15.70
C MET A 1 -6.72 -5.85 15.01
N ALA A 2 -6.44 -4.70 14.38
CA ALA A 2 -7.41 -3.96 13.57
C ALA A 2 -7.68 -4.62 12.20
N SER A 3 -6.81 -5.53 11.75
CA SER A 3 -7.07 -6.44 10.63
C SER A 3 -6.47 -7.83 10.87
N ASN A 4 -6.97 -8.84 10.14
CA ASN A 4 -6.49 -10.21 10.28
C ASN A 4 -5.19 -10.46 9.49
N PRO A 5 -4.47 -11.57 9.74
CA PRO A 5 -3.39 -12.04 8.88
C PRO A 5 -3.89 -12.34 7.45
N PRO A 6 -3.03 -12.29 6.42
CA PRO A 6 -3.34 -12.75 5.08
C PRO A 6 -3.83 -14.19 5.06
N SER A 7 -4.69 -14.49 4.09
CA SER A 7 -5.22 -15.81 3.84
C SER A 7 -5.24 -16.11 2.34
N LYS A 8 -5.83 -17.22 1.93
CA LYS A 8 -5.91 -17.62 0.50
C LYS A 8 -6.46 -16.51 -0.40
N CYS A 9 -7.40 -15.68 0.07
CA CYS A 9 -7.93 -14.56 -0.70
C CYS A 9 -6.87 -13.51 -1.08
N CYS A 10 -5.75 -13.42 -0.35
CA CYS A 10 -4.64 -12.52 -0.70
C CYS A 10 -3.83 -12.99 -1.91
N THR A 11 -4.01 -14.22 -2.40
CA THR A 11 -3.19 -14.80 -3.47
C THR A 11 -3.92 -14.90 -4.81
N ILE A 12 -5.24 -14.66 -4.85
CA ILE A 12 -6.09 -14.83 -6.04
C ILE A 12 -6.40 -13.47 -6.65
N GLY A 13 -6.40 -13.39 -7.99
CA GLY A 13 -6.78 -12.18 -8.70
C GLY A 13 -6.42 -12.22 -10.18
N VAL A 14 -6.53 -11.08 -10.85
CA VAL A 14 -6.26 -10.92 -12.28
C VAL A 14 -4.95 -10.17 -12.49
N LYS A 15 -4.08 -10.71 -13.33
CA LYS A 15 -2.90 -10.01 -13.83
C LYS A 15 -3.34 -9.01 -14.90
N HIS A 16 -3.02 -7.74 -14.70
CA HIS A 16 -3.40 -6.70 -15.65
C HIS A 16 -2.45 -6.65 -16.85
N GLU A 17 -2.96 -6.15 -17.96
CA GLU A 17 -2.18 -5.85 -19.16
C GLU A 17 -1.65 -4.42 -19.09
N GLY A 18 -0.47 -4.21 -19.62
CA GLY A 18 0.19 -2.90 -19.69
C GLY A 18 1.71 -3.03 -19.74
N THR A 19 2.35 -1.90 -20.00
CA THR A 19 3.81 -1.78 -20.02
C THR A 19 4.25 -0.84 -18.92
N ALA A 20 5.09 -1.33 -18.02
CA ALA A 20 5.69 -0.51 -16.98
C ALA A 20 6.67 0.51 -17.60
N THR A 21 6.64 1.74 -17.10
CA THR A 21 7.47 2.86 -17.59
C THR A 21 8.57 3.26 -16.62
N GLY A 22 8.52 2.77 -15.41
CA GLY A 22 9.55 3.00 -14.40
C GLY A 22 10.77 2.11 -14.55
N GLU A 23 11.68 2.19 -13.61
CA GLU A 23 12.94 1.44 -13.59
C GLU A 23 13.22 0.85 -12.22
N VAL A 24 13.93 -0.29 -12.17
CA VAL A 24 14.36 -0.91 -10.92
C VAL A 24 15.80 -0.54 -10.62
N LYS A 25 16.03 0.08 -9.46
CA LYS A 25 17.34 0.39 -8.89
C LYS A 25 17.45 -0.19 -7.49
N LYS A 26 18.58 0.03 -6.81
CA LYS A 26 18.75 -0.32 -5.40
C LYS A 26 18.78 0.93 -4.52
N ILE A 27 18.17 0.83 -3.35
CA ILE A 27 18.41 1.69 -2.20
C ILE A 27 18.94 0.79 -1.09
N GLY A 28 20.19 0.99 -0.70
CA GLY A 28 20.88 -0.02 0.12
C GLY A 28 20.91 -1.37 -0.60
N ASP A 29 20.46 -2.42 0.07
CA ASP A 29 20.36 -3.76 -0.51
C ASP A 29 19.00 -4.03 -1.19
N ALA A 30 17.98 -3.19 -0.95
CA ALA A 30 16.65 -3.41 -1.45
C ALA A 30 16.48 -3.01 -2.93
N ARG A 31 16.01 -3.95 -3.76
CA ARG A 31 15.52 -3.64 -5.10
C ARG A 31 14.32 -2.69 -4.95
N THR A 32 14.29 -1.64 -5.75
CA THR A 32 13.28 -0.60 -5.61
C THR A 32 12.83 -0.14 -6.99
N TYR A 33 11.52 -0.13 -7.22
CA TYR A 33 10.92 0.39 -8.43
C TYR A 33 10.74 1.90 -8.30
N PHE A 34 11.20 2.66 -9.31
CA PHE A 34 11.12 4.11 -9.40
C PHE A 34 10.26 4.50 -10.57
N SER A 35 9.32 5.39 -10.37
CA SER A 35 8.55 6.02 -11.45
C SER A 35 8.52 7.54 -11.24
N TYR A 36 8.84 8.27 -12.28
CA TYR A 36 9.02 9.72 -12.21
C TYR A 36 7.85 10.46 -12.86
N PRO A 37 7.39 11.55 -12.28
CA PRO A 37 6.44 12.45 -12.94
C PRO A 37 7.08 13.08 -14.19
N GLU A 38 6.26 13.61 -15.09
CA GLU A 38 6.69 14.21 -16.34
C GLU A 38 7.79 15.28 -16.15
N ASN A 39 7.61 16.13 -15.13
CA ASN A 39 8.56 17.20 -14.78
C ASN A 39 9.80 16.71 -14.01
N LYS A 40 9.95 15.41 -13.78
CA LYS A 40 11.03 14.78 -13.00
C LYS A 40 11.23 15.33 -11.58
N SER A 41 10.27 16.05 -11.03
CA SER A 41 10.34 16.55 -9.66
C SER A 41 10.28 15.41 -8.64
N THR A 42 11.13 15.47 -7.62
CA THR A 42 11.16 14.51 -6.52
C THR A 42 10.58 15.06 -5.21
N GLN A 43 10.13 16.32 -5.21
CA GLN A 43 9.72 17.02 -3.99
C GLN A 43 8.52 16.41 -3.28
N ASN A 44 7.52 15.95 -4.04
CA ASN A 44 6.34 15.29 -3.52
C ASN A 44 6.40 13.83 -3.90
N ALA A 45 6.76 12.99 -2.93
CA ALA A 45 6.95 11.56 -3.16
C ALA A 45 5.76 10.75 -2.64
N VAL A 46 5.48 9.64 -3.34
CA VAL A 46 4.62 8.55 -2.89
C VAL A 46 5.49 7.32 -2.69
N LEU A 47 5.54 6.83 -1.46
CA LEU A 47 6.20 5.60 -1.08
C LEU A 47 5.17 4.47 -1.00
N ILE A 48 5.20 3.54 -1.95
CA ILE A 48 4.35 2.36 -1.95
C ILE A 48 4.99 1.29 -1.07
N LEU A 49 4.42 1.11 0.12
CA LEU A 49 4.83 0.11 1.10
C LEU A 49 4.12 -1.21 0.81
N SER A 50 4.51 -1.85 -0.27
CA SER A 50 3.91 -3.03 -0.88
C SER A 50 2.53 -2.78 -1.55
N ALA A 51 2.48 -3.15 -2.80
CA ALA A 51 1.23 -3.35 -3.52
C ALA A 51 0.87 -4.85 -3.48
N ASP A 52 0.50 -5.33 -2.28
CA ASP A 52 0.22 -6.74 -1.98
C ASP A 52 1.48 -7.61 -1.67
N ILE A 53 1.29 -8.92 -1.43
CA ILE A 53 2.37 -9.88 -1.11
C ILE A 53 3.08 -10.44 -2.35
N MET A 54 2.72 -10.00 -3.55
CA MET A 54 3.34 -10.41 -4.82
C MET A 54 4.58 -9.59 -5.20
N GLY A 55 4.89 -8.55 -4.42
CA GLY A 55 6.11 -7.75 -4.59
C GLY A 55 6.11 -6.80 -5.79
N ILE A 56 7.30 -6.25 -6.08
CA ILE A 56 7.48 -5.19 -7.06
C ILE A 56 7.51 -5.67 -8.53
N ASP A 57 7.70 -6.96 -8.76
CA ASP A 57 7.77 -7.53 -10.11
C ASP A 57 6.38 -7.87 -10.69
N LEU A 58 5.32 -7.79 -9.89
CA LEU A 58 3.96 -7.89 -10.39
C LEU A 58 3.63 -6.65 -11.24
N ILE A 59 3.25 -6.86 -12.50
CA ILE A 59 2.92 -5.74 -13.40
C ILE A 59 1.83 -4.81 -12.82
N ASN A 60 0.83 -5.34 -12.11
CA ASN A 60 -0.20 -4.55 -11.47
C ASN A 60 0.39 -3.52 -10.49
N SER A 61 1.42 -3.93 -9.72
CA SER A 61 2.10 -3.06 -8.75
C SER A 61 2.86 -1.94 -9.47
N GLN A 62 3.55 -2.27 -10.55
CA GLN A 62 4.31 -1.30 -11.36
C GLN A 62 3.37 -0.31 -12.04
N LEU A 63 2.26 -0.77 -12.61
CA LEU A 63 1.26 0.10 -13.24
C LEU A 63 0.62 1.07 -12.23
N ILE A 64 0.40 0.65 -10.98
CA ILE A 64 -0.06 1.55 -9.91
C ILE A 64 0.99 2.62 -9.61
N ALA A 65 2.26 2.25 -9.53
CA ALA A 65 3.34 3.20 -9.31
C ALA A 65 3.45 4.23 -10.46
N ASP A 66 3.33 3.75 -11.70
CA ASP A 66 3.35 4.62 -12.89
C ASP A 66 2.13 5.56 -12.93
N GLN A 67 0.97 5.10 -12.48
CA GLN A 67 -0.23 5.95 -12.36
C GLN A 67 -0.05 7.06 -11.33
N PHE A 68 0.59 6.82 -10.18
CA PHE A 68 0.94 7.89 -9.24
C PHE A 68 1.91 8.88 -9.87
N ALA A 69 2.90 8.39 -10.63
CA ALA A 69 3.84 9.25 -11.34
C ALA A 69 3.14 10.11 -12.41
N ALA A 70 2.21 9.54 -13.16
CA ALA A 70 1.38 10.28 -14.12
C ALA A 70 0.49 11.35 -13.45
N ASN A 71 0.18 11.21 -12.15
CA ASN A 71 -0.51 12.20 -11.35
C ASN A 71 0.45 13.18 -10.63
N GLY A 72 1.71 13.23 -11.03
CA GLY A 72 2.67 14.23 -10.59
C GLY A 72 3.44 13.89 -9.31
N TYR A 73 3.44 12.63 -8.88
CA TYR A 73 4.21 12.17 -7.72
C TYR A 73 5.47 11.43 -8.13
N PHE A 74 6.58 11.75 -7.50
CA PHE A 74 7.75 10.87 -7.56
C PHE A 74 7.43 9.59 -6.78
N THR A 75 7.35 8.46 -7.46
CA THR A 75 6.86 7.21 -6.87
C THR A 75 8.00 6.22 -6.66
N VAL A 76 8.08 5.68 -5.46
CA VAL A 76 9.11 4.73 -5.06
C VAL A 76 8.43 3.52 -4.39
N MET A 77 8.78 2.32 -4.83
CA MET A 77 8.22 1.07 -4.29
C MET A 77 9.36 0.07 -4.03
N PRO A 78 9.81 -0.07 -2.77
CA PRO A 78 10.84 -1.03 -2.41
C PRO A 78 10.31 -2.47 -2.36
N ASP A 79 11.17 -3.42 -2.70
CA ASP A 79 10.93 -4.83 -2.45
C ASP A 79 11.10 -5.12 -0.95
N LEU A 80 9.98 -5.21 -0.24
CA LEU A 80 9.96 -5.51 1.19
C LEU A 80 10.17 -7.01 1.49
N PHE A 81 10.16 -7.86 0.46
CA PHE A 81 10.22 -9.32 0.59
C PHE A 81 11.58 -9.89 0.21
N ASN A 82 12.50 -9.05 -0.30
CA ASN A 82 13.80 -9.49 -0.83
C ASN A 82 13.66 -10.62 -1.87
N GLY A 83 12.67 -10.47 -2.76
CA GLY A 83 12.35 -11.45 -3.80
C GLY A 83 11.53 -12.65 -3.33
N ASN A 84 11.31 -12.80 -2.04
CA ASN A 84 10.59 -13.95 -1.47
C ASN A 84 9.07 -13.68 -1.42
N VAL A 85 8.46 -13.64 -2.58
CA VAL A 85 7.08 -13.21 -2.78
C VAL A 85 6.13 -14.39 -3.03
N VAL A 86 4.84 -14.15 -2.82
CA VAL A 86 3.80 -15.11 -3.17
C VAL A 86 3.39 -14.90 -4.63
N PRO A 87 3.39 -15.94 -5.48
CA PRO A 87 2.92 -15.79 -6.86
C PRO A 87 1.41 -15.50 -6.89
N LEU A 88 0.98 -14.71 -7.87
CA LEU A 88 -0.44 -14.51 -8.14
C LEU A 88 -1.03 -15.83 -8.68
N ASN A 89 -2.16 -16.27 -8.12
CA ASN A 89 -2.81 -17.55 -8.43
C ASN A 89 -1.82 -18.73 -8.28
N PRO A 90 -1.31 -18.99 -7.08
CA PRO A 90 -0.30 -20.01 -6.87
C PRO A 90 -0.81 -21.41 -7.25
N PRO A 91 0.09 -22.35 -7.59
CA PRO A 91 -0.30 -23.71 -7.94
C PRO A 91 -1.00 -24.43 -6.78
N ASP A 92 -1.71 -25.51 -7.12
CA ASP A 92 -2.33 -26.37 -6.12
C ASP A 92 -1.29 -26.90 -5.13
N GLY A 93 -1.67 -26.91 -3.85
CA GLY A 93 -0.80 -27.30 -2.75
C GLY A 93 0.01 -26.16 -2.12
N PHE A 94 0.00 -24.97 -2.67
CA PHE A 94 0.60 -23.81 -2.02
C PHE A 94 -0.12 -23.47 -0.71
N ASN A 95 0.64 -23.39 0.38
CA ASN A 95 0.13 -23.05 1.69
C ASN A 95 0.64 -21.68 2.13
N ILE A 96 -0.23 -20.68 2.11
CA ILE A 96 0.12 -19.32 2.52
C ILE A 96 0.56 -19.24 3.99
N MET A 97 0.04 -20.10 4.87
CA MET A 97 0.41 -20.11 6.29
C MET A 97 1.86 -20.55 6.47
N ASP A 98 2.32 -21.51 5.67
CA ASP A 98 3.72 -21.95 5.69
C ASP A 98 4.64 -20.83 5.23
N TRP A 99 4.25 -20.12 4.17
CA TRP A 99 4.98 -18.94 3.70
C TRP A 99 5.04 -17.84 4.78
N ILE A 100 3.92 -17.53 5.44
CA ILE A 100 3.88 -16.53 6.52
C ILE A 100 4.82 -16.90 7.68
N GLN A 101 4.87 -18.17 8.04
CA GLN A 101 5.67 -18.63 9.17
C GLN A 101 7.17 -18.66 8.85
N ASN A 102 7.53 -19.15 7.66
CA ASN A 102 8.89 -19.54 7.34
C ASN A 102 9.61 -18.53 6.41
N GLU A 103 8.89 -17.86 5.51
CA GLU A 103 9.45 -17.09 4.41
C GLU A 103 9.19 -15.58 4.52
N MET A 104 8.02 -15.20 5.05
CA MET A 104 7.66 -13.79 5.17
C MET A 104 8.64 -13.02 6.05
N PRO A 105 9.17 -11.88 5.59
CA PRO A 105 10.10 -11.09 6.38
C PRO A 105 9.47 -10.60 7.67
N LYS A 106 10.26 -10.61 8.75
CA LYS A 106 9.82 -10.15 10.06
C LYS A 106 9.84 -8.61 10.13
N VAL A 107 8.99 -8.06 10.99
CA VAL A 107 8.81 -6.61 11.14
C VAL A 107 10.12 -5.81 11.22
N PRO A 108 11.14 -6.18 12.02
CA PRO A 108 12.37 -5.38 12.09
C PRO A 108 13.14 -5.30 10.76
N ALA A 109 13.10 -6.37 9.95
CA ALA A 109 13.76 -6.38 8.65
C ALA A 109 13.04 -5.46 7.66
N VAL A 110 11.71 -5.49 7.65
CA VAL A 110 10.89 -4.61 6.81
C VAL A 110 11.02 -3.15 7.23
N ASP A 111 10.95 -2.88 8.54
CA ASP A 111 11.12 -1.52 9.07
C ASP A 111 12.46 -0.93 8.64
N LYS A 112 13.55 -1.74 8.68
CA LYS A 112 14.87 -1.29 8.24
C LYS A 112 14.90 -0.87 6.76
N VAL A 113 14.31 -1.68 5.87
CA VAL A 113 14.21 -1.33 4.44
C VAL A 113 13.47 -0.02 4.25
N ILE A 114 12.33 0.16 4.94
CA ILE A 114 11.54 1.39 4.83
C ILE A 114 12.30 2.60 5.38
N GLU A 115 13.03 2.44 6.47
CA GLU A 115 13.87 3.51 7.04
C GLU A 115 15.00 3.92 6.10
N ASP A 116 15.68 2.97 5.49
CA ASP A 116 16.74 3.25 4.49
C ASP A 116 16.15 4.00 3.28
N VAL A 117 14.97 3.59 2.80
CA VAL A 117 14.29 4.25 1.68
C VAL A 117 13.83 5.67 2.06
N LEU A 118 13.25 5.87 3.24
CA LEU A 118 12.84 7.20 3.70
C LEU A 118 14.04 8.13 3.87
N LYS A 119 15.17 7.62 4.36
CA LYS A 119 16.41 8.38 4.46
C LYS A 119 16.92 8.81 3.08
N GLU A 120 16.87 7.92 2.09
CA GLU A 120 17.25 8.23 0.71
C GLU A 120 16.31 9.27 0.08
N LEU A 121 14.97 9.07 0.26
CA LEU A 121 13.97 9.99 -0.25
C LEU A 121 14.15 11.41 0.29
N ARG A 122 14.28 11.57 1.62
CA ARG A 122 14.37 12.88 2.26
C ARG A 122 15.78 13.51 2.17
N GLY A 123 16.80 12.70 1.97
CA GLY A 123 18.18 13.12 1.82
C GLY A 123 18.58 13.33 0.34
N PRO A 124 19.30 12.38 -0.28
CA PRO A 124 19.84 12.53 -1.64
C PRO A 124 18.77 12.81 -2.71
N LEU A 125 17.58 12.23 -2.61
CA LEU A 125 16.49 12.42 -3.58
C LEU A 125 15.69 13.71 -3.35
N GLY A 126 15.84 14.39 -2.21
CA GLY A 126 15.30 15.72 -1.96
C GLY A 126 13.78 15.81 -1.78
N ALA A 127 13.11 14.70 -1.40
CA ALA A 127 11.69 14.72 -1.16
C ALA A 127 11.37 15.55 0.10
N LYS A 128 10.52 16.56 -0.06
CA LYS A 128 10.05 17.41 1.04
C LYS A 128 8.89 16.80 1.78
N ARG A 129 7.99 16.14 1.03
CA ARG A 129 6.80 15.47 1.53
C ARG A 129 6.74 14.05 0.99
N VAL A 130 6.30 13.12 1.84
CA VAL A 130 6.21 11.69 1.50
C VAL A 130 4.87 11.14 1.96
N GLY A 131 4.00 10.84 1.00
CA GLY A 131 2.78 10.06 1.24
C GLY A 131 3.08 8.56 1.25
N GLY A 132 2.50 7.83 2.18
CA GLY A 132 2.60 6.37 2.24
C GLY A 132 1.38 5.67 1.66
N VAL A 133 1.57 4.72 0.74
CA VAL A 133 0.51 3.88 0.19
C VAL A 133 0.75 2.43 0.60
N GLY A 134 -0.28 1.78 1.11
CA GLY A 134 -0.21 0.37 1.50
C GLY A 134 -1.44 -0.42 1.09
N TYR A 135 -1.22 -1.47 0.31
CA TYR A 135 -2.24 -2.44 -0.04
C TYR A 135 -1.98 -3.73 0.73
N CYS A 136 -3.02 -4.38 1.25
CA CYS A 136 -2.91 -5.62 2.01
C CYS A 136 -1.82 -5.53 3.10
N PHE A 137 -0.69 -6.25 2.94
CA PHE A 137 0.48 -6.25 3.82
C PHE A 137 1.04 -4.83 4.07
N GLY A 138 1.06 -4.00 3.05
CA GLY A 138 1.58 -2.62 3.14
C GLY A 138 0.78 -1.73 4.08
N GLY A 139 -0.50 -2.03 4.33
CA GLY A 139 -1.35 -1.26 5.23
C GLY A 139 -0.80 -1.18 6.65
N LYS A 140 -0.21 -2.29 7.17
CA LYS A 140 0.47 -2.32 8.46
C LYS A 140 1.60 -1.28 8.53
N TYR A 141 2.43 -1.22 7.50
CA TYR A 141 3.60 -0.34 7.50
C TYR A 141 3.25 1.13 7.30
N VAL A 142 2.20 1.43 6.56
CA VAL A 142 1.68 2.81 6.53
C VAL A 142 1.29 3.26 7.95
N CYS A 143 0.52 2.47 8.68
CA CYS A 143 0.14 2.80 10.07
C CYS A 143 1.38 2.96 10.97
N ARG A 144 2.35 2.05 10.88
CA ARG A 144 3.59 2.08 11.66
C ARG A 144 4.43 3.34 11.42
N PHE A 145 4.53 3.79 10.19
CA PHE A 145 5.35 4.94 9.83
C PHE A 145 4.61 6.28 9.94
N LEU A 146 3.28 6.29 9.89
CA LEU A 146 2.45 7.43 10.33
C LEU A 146 2.51 7.63 11.85
N LYS A 147 2.57 6.55 12.64
CA LYS A 147 2.76 6.60 14.07
C LYS A 147 4.02 7.36 14.50
N THR A 148 5.09 7.23 13.73
CA THR A 148 6.37 7.89 14.01
C THR A 148 6.50 9.28 13.37
N GLY A 149 5.50 9.75 12.60
CA GLY A 149 5.55 11.00 11.86
C GLY A 149 6.57 11.00 10.71
N LYS A 150 7.02 9.81 10.27
CA LYS A 150 7.97 9.67 9.15
C LYS A 150 7.28 9.79 7.77
N LEU A 151 5.98 9.52 7.70
CA LEU A 151 5.11 9.81 6.56
C LEU A 151 4.27 11.04 6.86
N ASP A 152 4.05 11.88 5.85
CA ASP A 152 3.23 13.10 6.00
C ASP A 152 1.74 12.81 5.89
N ALA A 153 1.34 11.81 5.10
CA ALA A 153 -0.02 11.30 4.99
C ALA A 153 0.00 9.81 4.62
N GLY A 154 -1.09 9.10 4.90
CA GLY A 154 -1.24 7.68 4.58
C GLY A 154 -2.51 7.37 3.82
N PHE A 155 -2.40 6.42 2.89
CA PHE A 155 -3.53 5.74 2.26
C PHE A 155 -3.34 4.23 2.40
N ILE A 156 -4.39 3.53 2.83
CA ILE A 156 -4.38 2.07 2.88
C ILE A 156 -5.63 1.50 2.19
N ALA A 157 -5.47 0.38 1.50
CA ALA A 157 -6.59 -0.35 0.93
C ALA A 157 -6.56 -1.81 1.37
N HIS A 158 -7.74 -2.35 1.74
CA HIS A 158 -7.90 -3.75 2.21
C HIS A 158 -6.73 -4.23 3.08
N PRO A 159 -6.44 -3.56 4.22
CA PRO A 159 -5.23 -3.80 5.00
C PRO A 159 -5.20 -5.18 5.68
N SER A 160 -3.99 -5.73 5.86
CA SER A 160 -3.77 -6.94 6.64
C SER A 160 -2.73 -6.72 7.75
N PHE A 161 -2.74 -7.56 8.78
CA PHE A 161 -1.82 -7.55 9.92
C PHE A 161 -1.79 -6.27 10.77
N VAL A 162 -2.67 -5.31 10.54
CA VAL A 162 -2.66 -4.06 11.30
C VAL A 162 -3.04 -4.33 12.76
N ASP A 163 -2.21 -3.89 13.69
CA ASP A 163 -2.51 -3.98 15.11
C ASP A 163 -3.31 -2.76 15.58
N LYS A 164 -4.21 -2.97 16.54
CA LYS A 164 -5.00 -1.89 17.13
C LYS A 164 -4.13 -0.74 17.64
N GLY A 165 -3.07 -1.07 18.39
CA GLY A 165 -2.13 -0.07 18.91
C GLY A 165 -1.34 0.67 17.83
N GLU A 166 -1.24 0.13 16.60
CA GLU A 166 -0.66 0.86 15.47
C GLU A 166 -1.61 1.95 14.97
N VAL A 167 -2.93 1.66 14.93
CA VAL A 167 -3.95 2.66 14.57
C VAL A 167 -4.08 3.73 15.65
N GLU A 168 -4.15 3.33 16.92
CA GLU A 168 -4.27 4.25 18.08
C GLU A 168 -3.11 5.25 18.20
N ALA A 169 -1.96 4.94 17.62
CA ALA A 169 -0.75 5.75 17.72
C ALA A 169 -0.44 6.58 16.46
N ILE A 170 -1.29 6.59 15.46
CA ILE A 170 -1.11 7.38 14.21
C ILE A 170 -1.11 8.88 14.55
N GLN A 171 -0.21 9.63 13.91
CA GLN A 171 -0.03 11.06 14.13
C GLN A 171 -0.37 11.92 12.90
N GLY A 172 -0.55 11.31 11.73
CA GLY A 172 -0.84 12.00 10.47
C GLY A 172 -2.17 11.60 9.82
N PRO A 173 -2.59 12.31 8.77
CA PRO A 173 -3.81 12.04 8.02
C PRO A 173 -3.84 10.62 7.45
N LEU A 174 -4.98 9.91 7.60
CA LEU A 174 -5.16 8.54 7.11
C LEU A 174 -6.44 8.38 6.26
N SER A 175 -6.29 7.87 5.03
CA SER A 175 -7.42 7.49 4.17
C SER A 175 -7.46 5.97 3.99
N ILE A 176 -8.66 5.37 4.11
CA ILE A 176 -8.87 3.91 4.05
C ILE A 176 -9.87 3.59 2.94
N ALA A 177 -9.50 2.69 2.03
CA ALA A 177 -10.38 2.08 1.04
C ALA A 177 -10.70 0.64 1.44
N ALA A 178 -11.94 0.38 1.80
CA ALA A 178 -12.40 -0.91 2.30
C ALA A 178 -13.27 -1.64 1.27
N ALA A 179 -13.14 -2.96 1.19
CA ALA A 179 -14.01 -3.81 0.41
C ALA A 179 -15.23 -4.26 1.24
N GLU A 180 -16.37 -4.42 0.56
CA GLU A 180 -17.60 -4.91 1.19
C GLU A 180 -17.41 -6.33 1.75
N THR A 181 -16.83 -7.21 0.95
CA THR A 181 -16.56 -8.61 1.31
C THR A 181 -15.07 -8.80 1.57
N ASP A 182 -14.65 -8.65 2.82
CA ASP A 182 -13.24 -8.79 3.20
C ASP A 182 -13.11 -9.60 4.50
N GLN A 183 -12.57 -10.81 4.40
CA GLN A 183 -12.31 -11.66 5.57
C GLN A 183 -11.10 -11.19 6.39
N ILE A 184 -10.23 -10.37 5.80
CA ILE A 184 -9.02 -9.84 6.44
C ILE A 184 -9.35 -8.53 7.17
N PHE A 185 -10.16 -7.67 6.56
CA PHE A 185 -10.66 -6.43 7.14
C PHE A 185 -12.20 -6.40 7.17
N PRO A 186 -12.84 -7.35 7.90
CA PRO A 186 -14.28 -7.46 7.95
C PRO A 186 -14.95 -6.25 8.60
N ALA A 187 -16.27 -6.13 8.42
CA ALA A 187 -17.06 -5.01 8.92
C ALA A 187 -16.81 -4.70 10.41
N GLU A 188 -16.71 -5.73 11.23
CA GLU A 188 -16.42 -5.61 12.68
C GLU A 188 -15.10 -4.86 12.92
N LYS A 189 -14.02 -5.24 12.24
CA LYS A 189 -12.70 -4.60 12.37
C LYS A 189 -12.65 -3.21 11.76
N ARG A 190 -13.40 -2.99 10.69
CA ARG A 190 -13.56 -1.67 10.08
C ARG A 190 -14.26 -0.72 11.05
N HIS A 191 -15.36 -1.15 11.68
CA HIS A 191 -16.09 -0.34 12.68
C HIS A 191 -15.24 -0.09 13.93
N GLU A 192 -14.44 -1.07 14.37
CA GLU A 192 -13.46 -0.84 15.46
C GLU A 192 -12.44 0.23 15.07
N THR A 193 -11.89 0.16 13.85
CA THR A 193 -10.94 1.14 13.33
C THR A 193 -11.57 2.54 13.25
N GLU A 194 -12.79 2.65 12.72
CA GLU A 194 -13.55 3.91 12.70
C GLU A 194 -13.73 4.50 14.11
N ALA A 195 -14.15 3.68 15.07
CA ALA A 195 -14.35 4.12 16.45
C ALA A 195 -13.05 4.57 17.15
N ILE A 196 -11.89 4.06 16.71
CA ILE A 196 -10.58 4.55 17.18
C ILE A 196 -10.31 5.92 16.54
N LEU A 197 -10.40 6.02 15.22
CA LEU A 197 -10.08 7.25 14.48
C LEU A 197 -10.97 8.43 14.90
N GLN A 198 -12.24 8.19 15.22
CA GLN A 198 -13.16 9.22 15.73
C GLN A 198 -12.70 9.87 17.05
N LYS A 199 -11.89 9.18 17.84
CA LYS A 199 -11.34 9.69 19.12
C LYS A 199 -10.01 10.41 18.94
N MET A 200 -9.45 10.38 17.75
CA MET A 200 -8.16 10.99 17.43
C MET A 200 -8.34 12.37 16.80
N SER A 201 -7.38 13.26 17.05
CA SER A 201 -7.39 14.62 16.47
C SER A 201 -6.61 14.67 15.16
N ILE A 202 -6.84 13.68 14.27
CA ILE A 202 -6.22 13.62 12.94
C ILE A 202 -7.29 13.61 11.85
N PRO A 203 -7.03 14.16 10.67
CA PRO A 203 -7.90 13.97 9.52
C PRO A 203 -7.95 12.49 9.11
N TYR A 204 -9.15 11.97 8.86
CA TYR A 204 -9.31 10.63 8.32
C TYR A 204 -10.49 10.53 7.36
N GLN A 205 -10.44 9.50 6.51
CA GLN A 205 -11.49 9.15 5.56
C GLN A 205 -11.58 7.63 5.45
N ILE A 206 -12.80 7.08 5.40
CA ILE A 206 -13.06 5.67 5.14
C ILE A 206 -14.10 5.57 4.05
N ASN A 207 -13.74 4.95 2.90
CA ASN A 207 -14.68 4.62 1.84
C ASN A 207 -14.88 3.11 1.78
N LEU A 208 -16.14 2.68 1.76
CA LEU A 208 -16.53 1.29 1.57
C LEU A 208 -17.03 1.09 0.14
N PHE A 209 -16.43 0.15 -0.57
CA PHE A 209 -16.78 -0.19 -1.95
C PHE A 209 -17.58 -1.50 -1.99
N SER A 210 -18.78 -1.46 -2.61
CA SER A 210 -19.62 -2.63 -2.80
C SER A 210 -19.14 -3.51 -3.97
N ASP A 211 -19.57 -4.78 -3.98
CA ASP A 211 -19.29 -5.76 -5.03
C ASP A 211 -17.79 -6.05 -5.25
N VAL A 212 -16.96 -5.81 -4.24
CA VAL A 212 -15.53 -6.11 -4.28
C VAL A 212 -15.07 -6.85 -3.03
N GLU A 213 -13.96 -7.57 -3.20
CA GLU A 213 -13.34 -8.43 -2.19
C GLU A 213 -11.94 -7.91 -1.83
N HIS A 214 -11.32 -8.56 -0.84
CA HIS A 214 -9.92 -8.29 -0.47
C HIS A 214 -9.00 -8.33 -1.70
N GLY A 215 -8.15 -7.31 -1.85
CA GLY A 215 -7.25 -7.18 -3.00
C GLY A 215 -7.79 -6.37 -4.18
N PHE A 216 -9.02 -5.87 -4.08
CA PHE A 216 -9.70 -5.19 -5.19
C PHE A 216 -8.90 -4.01 -5.77
N ALA A 217 -8.20 -3.26 -4.94
CA ALA A 217 -7.47 -2.08 -5.40
C ALA A 217 -6.21 -2.42 -6.23
N VAL A 218 -5.76 -3.70 -6.21
CA VAL A 218 -4.59 -4.17 -6.96
C VAL A 218 -4.96 -5.17 -8.06
N ARG A 219 -5.82 -6.15 -7.76
CA ARG A 219 -5.98 -7.41 -8.51
C ARG A 219 -7.39 -7.65 -9.06
N SER A 220 -8.23 -6.62 -9.13
CA SER A 220 -9.59 -6.71 -9.67
C SER A 220 -9.61 -7.18 -11.12
N ASP A 221 -10.70 -7.85 -11.47
CA ASP A 221 -11.04 -8.16 -12.85
C ASP A 221 -11.62 -6.90 -13.54
N LEU A 222 -10.82 -6.28 -14.40
CA LEU A 222 -11.19 -5.03 -15.08
C LEU A 222 -12.25 -5.24 -16.18
N SER A 223 -12.56 -6.48 -16.53
CA SER A 223 -13.69 -6.79 -17.42
C SER A 223 -15.06 -6.64 -16.71
N LYS A 224 -15.05 -6.63 -15.38
CA LYS A 224 -16.25 -6.44 -14.54
C LYS A 224 -16.41 -4.95 -14.18
N PRO A 225 -17.45 -4.25 -14.71
CA PRO A 225 -17.57 -2.79 -14.57
C PRO A 225 -17.53 -2.29 -13.12
N ARG A 226 -18.16 -2.99 -12.17
CA ARG A 226 -18.16 -2.59 -10.75
C ARG A 226 -16.80 -2.75 -10.09
N GLN A 227 -16.09 -3.82 -10.38
CA GLN A 227 -14.74 -4.05 -9.85
C GLN A 227 -13.74 -3.04 -10.43
N LYS A 228 -13.84 -2.76 -11.75
CA LYS A 228 -13.05 -1.70 -12.40
C LYS A 228 -13.31 -0.35 -11.74
N PHE A 229 -14.58 0.03 -11.60
CA PHE A 229 -14.97 1.29 -10.96
C PHE A 229 -14.39 1.41 -9.54
N ALA A 230 -14.59 0.40 -8.69
CA ALA A 230 -14.10 0.42 -7.32
C ALA A 230 -12.57 0.57 -7.24
N LYS A 231 -11.83 -0.16 -8.09
CA LYS A 231 -10.36 -0.04 -8.17
C LYS A 231 -9.93 1.37 -8.58
N GLU A 232 -10.53 1.93 -9.62
CA GLU A 232 -10.23 3.28 -10.11
C GLU A 232 -10.57 4.34 -9.06
N GLN A 233 -11.72 4.22 -8.39
CA GLN A 233 -12.12 5.17 -7.34
C GLN A 233 -11.22 5.07 -6.09
N ALA A 234 -10.78 3.88 -5.69
CA ALA A 234 -9.81 3.73 -4.61
C ALA A 234 -8.46 4.38 -4.96
N PHE A 235 -8.02 4.27 -6.22
CA PHE A 235 -6.82 4.96 -6.69
C PHE A 235 -6.98 6.49 -6.64
N PHE A 236 -8.08 7.04 -7.17
CA PHE A 236 -8.33 8.48 -7.12
C PHE A 236 -8.55 8.99 -5.69
N GLN A 237 -9.13 8.18 -4.81
CA GLN A 237 -9.19 8.48 -3.38
C GLN A 237 -7.79 8.74 -2.80
N ALA A 238 -6.80 7.89 -3.15
CA ALA A 238 -5.41 8.09 -2.73
C ALA A 238 -4.80 9.36 -3.34
N VAL A 239 -5.01 9.59 -4.64
CA VAL A 239 -4.49 10.79 -5.33
C VAL A 239 -5.04 12.07 -4.69
N HIS A 240 -6.37 12.20 -4.54
CA HIS A 240 -6.98 13.38 -3.92
C HIS A 240 -6.53 13.58 -2.47
N TRP A 241 -6.33 12.49 -1.72
CA TRP A 241 -5.80 12.55 -0.36
C TRP A 241 -4.39 13.13 -0.32
N PHE A 242 -3.54 12.71 -1.23
CA PHE A 242 -2.18 13.25 -1.32
C PHE A 242 -2.11 14.62 -1.96
N ASP A 243 -3.03 14.98 -2.85
CA ASP A 243 -3.14 16.34 -3.36
C ASP A 243 -3.37 17.33 -2.20
N GLU A 244 -4.21 16.95 -1.22
CA GLU A 244 -4.49 17.79 -0.04
C GLU A 244 -3.33 17.79 0.96
N TYR A 245 -2.80 16.62 1.34
CA TYR A 245 -1.88 16.50 2.49
C TYR A 245 -0.40 16.37 2.13
N VAL A 246 -0.05 16.20 0.87
CA VAL A 246 1.33 16.08 0.40
C VAL A 246 1.71 17.23 -0.54
N LYS A 247 0.85 17.59 -1.50
CA LYS A 247 1.16 18.69 -2.45
C LYS A 247 0.82 20.07 -1.92
N SER A 248 -0.30 20.20 -1.19
CA SER A 248 -0.81 21.51 -0.74
C SER A 248 -0.17 22.04 0.54
N SER A 249 0.77 21.30 1.11
CA SER A 249 1.36 21.61 2.42
C SER A 249 2.70 22.35 2.32
#